data_bba6ce4e14b729b92a92158e307be685
#
_entry.id   bba6ce4e14b729b92a92158e307be685
#
_cell.length_a   1.000
_cell.length_b   1.000
_cell.length_c   1.000
_cell.angle_alpha   90.00
_cell.angle_beta   90.00
_cell.angle_gamma   90.00
#
_symmetry.space_group_name_H-M   'P 1'
#
loop_
_entity.id
_entity.type
_entity.pdbx_description
1 polymer ?
#
loop_
_entity_poly.entity_id
_entity_poly.type
_entity_poly.pdbx_seq_one_letter_code
_entity_poly.pdbx_strand_id
1 'polypeptide(L)'
;MITNERVRRPISDQELERRWAEVRKILAEKETDMIFLQGSNMHLGGYVRWFTDIPAEYNYNMTVLFPADDEMTLGRSSASPVPAWALRGVREIKYAPFCPTLNYSAESEVGLVVDFIRSRGAKRVGYAGKAFIHSAMMLSLLHTFPDVEFVDLSNEIDAVKALKSDEEMECARATARLHDAVWEALPAIVRPGMKEYQIRAELVRLATNMGSEEQLVFLGTAPQNTSCGMPTFQYQNRTVQEGDYGVLLLEVSGPGGYYCESSRNFSFGEPCKKLADAYQVCIEAQALTASMLTPGRPSIEIVAAYNKFVAERGYCQEGRLFGHSQGYDLVERPAFMCEDSRGNEDMVIREGMCCSLHPYLTDDFQTTYINDNFYVTKNGAERIHTIPYEMIIL
;
A
#
# COMPACT_ATOMS: atom_id res chain seq x y z
N MET A 1 -21.11 11.04 -24.35
CA MET A 1 -20.17 11.04 -23.22
C MET A 1 -19.68 9.61 -23.05
N ILE A 2 -18.41 9.36 -23.20
CA ILE A 2 -17.85 8.06 -22.86
C ILE A 2 -17.84 8.05 -21.33
N THR A 3 -18.67 7.22 -20.74
CA THR A 3 -18.77 7.10 -19.29
C THR A 3 -17.50 6.43 -18.74
N ASN A 4 -17.11 6.80 -17.54
CA ASN A 4 -15.93 6.27 -16.81
C ASN A 4 -16.13 4.80 -16.35
N GLU A 5 -17.03 4.06 -16.98
CA GLU A 5 -17.42 2.68 -16.62
C GLU A 5 -16.27 1.66 -16.72
N ARG A 6 -15.15 2.04 -17.35
CA ARG A 6 -13.96 1.19 -17.43
C ARG A 6 -13.09 1.25 -16.18
N VAL A 7 -13.23 2.27 -15.37
CA VAL A 7 -12.62 2.35 -14.04
C VAL A 7 -13.66 1.91 -13.03
N ARG A 8 -13.32 0.92 -12.19
CA ARG A 8 -14.29 0.30 -11.27
C ARG A 8 -14.87 1.28 -10.26
N ARG A 9 -14.07 2.23 -9.80
CA ARG A 9 -14.48 3.30 -8.89
C ARG A 9 -13.58 4.52 -9.10
N PRO A 10 -13.92 5.40 -10.04
CA PRO A 10 -13.12 6.59 -10.30
C PRO A 10 -13.24 7.59 -9.13
N ILE A 11 -12.13 8.26 -8.84
CA ILE A 11 -12.11 9.43 -7.96
C ILE A 11 -12.77 10.61 -8.67
N SER A 12 -13.47 11.48 -7.93
CA SER A 12 -14.12 12.67 -8.48
C SER A 12 -13.09 13.70 -8.97
N ASP A 13 -13.53 14.58 -9.87
CA ASP A 13 -12.72 15.71 -10.32
C ASP A 13 -12.41 16.65 -9.14
N GLN A 14 -13.36 16.85 -8.23
CA GLN A 14 -13.18 17.66 -7.03
C GLN A 14 -12.06 17.13 -6.13
N GLU A 15 -11.98 15.81 -5.95
CA GLU A 15 -10.93 15.20 -5.16
C GLU A 15 -9.56 15.34 -5.84
N LEU A 16 -9.47 15.17 -7.16
CA LEU A 16 -8.23 15.40 -7.89
C LEU A 16 -7.79 16.87 -7.81
N GLU A 17 -8.70 17.81 -7.97
CA GLU A 17 -8.41 19.24 -7.84
C GLU A 17 -7.92 19.58 -6.42
N ARG A 18 -8.50 18.99 -5.38
CA ARG A 18 -8.03 19.12 -3.99
C ARG A 18 -6.57 18.65 -3.86
N ARG A 19 -6.24 17.47 -4.41
CA ARG A 19 -4.86 16.93 -4.38
C ARG A 19 -3.89 17.85 -5.10
N TRP A 20 -4.23 18.29 -6.29
CA TRP A 20 -3.38 19.20 -7.07
C TRP A 20 -3.20 20.56 -6.39
N ALA A 21 -4.22 21.07 -5.72
CA ALA A 21 -4.11 22.30 -4.94
C ALA A 21 -3.12 22.17 -3.77
N GLU A 22 -3.13 21.03 -3.04
CA GLU A 22 -2.16 20.77 -1.98
C GLU A 22 -0.73 20.64 -2.55
N VAL A 23 -0.56 19.95 -3.68
CA VAL A 23 0.75 19.88 -4.35
C VAL A 23 1.25 21.27 -4.74
N ARG A 24 0.40 22.13 -5.32
CA ARG A 24 0.80 23.50 -5.68
C ARG A 24 1.20 24.35 -4.48
N LYS A 25 0.56 24.17 -3.32
CA LYS A 25 1.01 24.82 -2.07
C LYS A 25 2.42 24.38 -1.68
N ILE A 26 2.70 23.06 -1.74
CA ILE A 26 4.04 22.53 -1.48
C ILE A 26 5.06 23.12 -2.45
N LEU A 27 4.76 23.15 -3.75
CA LEU A 27 5.64 23.71 -4.74
C LEU A 27 5.95 25.19 -4.47
N ALA A 28 4.93 25.98 -4.09
CA ALA A 28 5.09 27.39 -3.73
C ALA A 28 5.93 27.57 -2.45
N GLU A 29 5.67 26.79 -1.40
CA GLU A 29 6.43 26.82 -0.13
C GLU A 29 7.89 26.43 -0.31
N LYS A 30 8.17 25.51 -1.24
CA LYS A 30 9.53 25.04 -1.56
C LYS A 30 10.18 25.80 -2.70
N GLU A 31 9.54 26.85 -3.23
CA GLU A 31 10.01 27.65 -4.35
C GLU A 31 10.39 26.77 -5.57
N THR A 32 9.54 25.79 -5.90
CA THR A 32 9.81 24.73 -6.87
C THR A 32 8.93 24.95 -8.11
N ASP A 33 9.53 24.96 -9.31
CA ASP A 33 8.85 25.27 -10.57
C ASP A 33 7.90 24.16 -11.02
N MET A 34 8.24 22.91 -10.69
CA MET A 34 7.49 21.72 -11.06
C MET A 34 7.89 20.54 -10.18
N ILE A 35 7.07 19.50 -10.19
CA ILE A 35 7.44 18.18 -9.64
C ILE A 35 7.28 17.11 -10.71
N PHE A 36 8.16 16.11 -10.72
CA PHE A 36 7.96 14.89 -11.48
C PHE A 36 7.93 13.65 -10.58
N LEU A 37 7.17 12.67 -11.03
CA LEU A 37 7.06 11.36 -10.38
C LEU A 37 7.04 10.30 -11.46
N GLN A 38 7.48 9.10 -11.10
CA GLN A 38 7.47 7.96 -12.00
C GLN A 38 6.99 6.72 -11.25
N GLY A 39 6.28 5.82 -11.92
CA GLY A 39 5.88 4.55 -11.34
C GLY A 39 4.99 3.76 -12.27
N SER A 40 4.89 2.45 -11.98
CA SER A 40 3.97 1.52 -12.64
C SER A 40 2.74 1.19 -11.78
N ASN A 41 2.70 1.68 -10.54
CA ASN A 41 1.65 1.39 -9.54
C ASN A 41 1.43 -0.10 -9.20
N MET A 42 2.33 -0.98 -9.53
CA MET A 42 2.21 -2.38 -9.11
C MET A 42 2.59 -2.51 -7.63
N HIS A 43 1.59 -2.69 -6.77
CA HIS A 43 1.70 -2.82 -5.31
C HIS A 43 2.33 -1.62 -4.59
N LEU A 44 3.31 -0.99 -5.20
CA LEU A 44 4.04 0.18 -4.73
C LEU A 44 4.19 1.18 -5.90
N GLY A 45 4.32 2.46 -5.61
CA GLY A 45 4.44 3.51 -6.63
C GLY A 45 3.11 4.19 -6.97
N GLY A 46 2.15 4.16 -6.07
CA GLY A 46 0.83 4.78 -6.22
C GLY A 46 0.81 6.31 -6.38
N TYR A 47 1.97 6.97 -6.36
CA TYR A 47 2.06 8.40 -6.62
C TYR A 47 1.41 8.80 -7.95
N VAL A 48 1.69 8.06 -9.02
CA VAL A 48 1.14 8.35 -10.35
C VAL A 48 -0.38 8.25 -10.34
N ARG A 49 -0.94 7.20 -9.75
CA ARG A 49 -2.39 7.04 -9.64
C ARG A 49 -3.02 8.11 -8.75
N TRP A 50 -2.36 8.50 -7.67
CA TRP A 50 -2.84 9.55 -6.79
C TRP A 50 -2.95 10.92 -7.49
N PHE A 51 -2.05 11.19 -8.45
CA PHE A 51 -2.10 12.40 -9.28
C PHE A 51 -3.13 12.32 -10.41
N THR A 52 -3.40 11.14 -10.96
CA THR A 52 -4.07 10.98 -12.26
C THR A 52 -5.34 10.15 -12.22
N ASP A 53 -5.55 9.35 -11.17
CA ASP A 53 -6.54 8.25 -11.10
C ASP A 53 -6.42 7.23 -12.25
N ILE A 54 -5.31 7.20 -12.95
CA ILE A 54 -5.07 6.22 -14.01
C ILE A 54 -4.53 4.95 -13.38
N PRO A 55 -5.25 3.81 -13.51
CA PRO A 55 -4.76 2.53 -12.99
C PRO A 55 -3.40 2.13 -13.59
N ALA A 56 -2.64 1.40 -12.80
CA ALA A 56 -1.36 0.85 -13.22
C ALA A 56 -1.46 0.00 -14.48
N GLU A 57 -0.45 0.09 -15.30
CA GLU A 57 -0.23 -0.87 -16.39
C GLU A 57 1.05 -1.66 -16.09
N TYR A 58 0.92 -2.98 -16.00
CA TYR A 58 2.01 -3.91 -15.73
C TYR A 58 3.37 -3.45 -16.25
N ASN A 59 4.33 -3.19 -15.36
CA ASN A 59 5.74 -2.87 -15.68
C ASN A 59 5.98 -1.71 -16.68
N TYR A 60 4.94 -1.08 -17.20
CA TYR A 60 5.09 0.08 -18.07
C TYR A 60 5.01 1.35 -17.23
N ASN A 61 6.14 2.04 -17.13
CA ASN A 61 6.19 3.25 -16.35
C ASN A 61 5.36 4.36 -16.97
N MET A 62 4.76 5.13 -16.08
CA MET A 62 4.20 6.42 -16.38
C MET A 62 4.97 7.47 -15.60
N THR A 63 5.28 8.58 -16.27
CA THR A 63 5.91 9.75 -15.67
C THR A 63 4.89 10.87 -15.64
N VAL A 64 4.66 11.47 -14.48
CA VAL A 64 3.88 12.69 -14.33
C VAL A 64 4.83 13.86 -14.28
N LEU A 65 4.60 14.85 -15.11
CA LEU A 65 5.30 16.13 -15.12
C LEU A 65 4.28 17.20 -14.74
N PHE A 66 4.31 17.64 -13.49
CA PHE A 66 3.32 18.54 -12.91
C PHE A 66 3.94 19.91 -12.63
N PRO A 67 3.70 20.92 -13.48
CA PRO A 67 4.17 22.27 -13.25
C PRO A 67 3.33 22.99 -12.19
N ALA A 68 3.93 23.98 -11.53
CA ALA A 68 3.26 24.76 -10.50
C ALA A 68 2.07 25.59 -11.04
N ASP A 69 2.15 26.01 -12.28
CA ASP A 69 1.28 27.02 -12.91
C ASP A 69 0.40 26.49 -14.07
N ASP A 70 0.43 25.18 -14.35
CA ASP A 70 -0.18 24.61 -15.54
C ASP A 70 -0.76 23.21 -15.31
N GLU A 71 -1.43 22.65 -16.32
CA GLU A 71 -1.84 21.26 -16.36
C GLU A 71 -0.64 20.33 -16.55
N MET A 72 -0.79 19.08 -16.08
CA MET A 72 0.29 18.10 -16.17
C MET A 72 0.51 17.56 -17.59
N THR A 73 1.72 17.11 -17.85
CA THR A 73 2.08 16.29 -19.01
C THR A 73 2.37 14.87 -18.53
N LEU A 74 1.88 13.87 -19.26
CA LEU A 74 2.18 12.48 -18.99
C LEU A 74 3.22 11.95 -19.98
N GLY A 75 4.26 11.30 -19.47
CA GLY A 75 5.17 10.46 -20.24
C GLY A 75 4.75 8.99 -20.14
N ARG A 76 4.66 8.27 -21.25
CA ARG A 76 4.32 6.83 -21.25
C ARG A 76 5.22 6.04 -22.18
N SER A 77 5.55 4.82 -21.76
CA SER A 77 6.25 3.82 -22.58
C SER A 77 5.35 2.64 -22.98
N SER A 78 4.05 2.72 -22.72
CA SER A 78 3.08 1.68 -23.11
C SER A 78 2.65 1.81 -24.57
N ALA A 79 2.41 0.67 -25.24
CA ALA A 79 1.82 0.63 -26.57
C ALA A 79 0.33 1.00 -26.59
N SER A 80 -0.35 0.93 -25.47
CA SER A 80 -1.77 1.23 -25.37
C SER A 80 -2.00 2.71 -25.09
N PRO A 81 -2.84 3.40 -25.89
CA PRO A 81 -3.17 4.80 -25.63
C PRO A 81 -3.99 4.93 -24.35
N VAL A 82 -3.77 6.01 -23.58
CA VAL A 82 -4.67 6.39 -22.50
C VAL A 82 -5.98 6.86 -23.10
N PRO A 83 -7.12 6.33 -22.69
CA PRO A 83 -8.41 6.81 -23.16
C PRO A 83 -8.62 8.29 -22.78
N ALA A 84 -9.21 9.08 -23.68
CA ALA A 84 -9.44 10.51 -23.44
C ALA A 84 -10.23 10.78 -22.15
N TRP A 85 -11.13 9.88 -21.76
CA TRP A 85 -11.92 10.01 -20.53
C TRP A 85 -11.09 9.86 -19.24
N ALA A 86 -9.90 9.27 -19.31
CA ALA A 86 -8.99 9.15 -18.17
C ALA A 86 -8.07 10.38 -18.00
N LEU A 87 -8.08 11.28 -18.98
CA LEU A 87 -7.20 12.45 -19.02
C LEU A 87 -7.86 13.64 -18.31
N ARG A 88 -7.73 13.69 -16.99
CA ARG A 88 -8.19 14.79 -16.16
C ARG A 88 -7.00 15.61 -15.70
N GLY A 89 -7.02 16.96 -15.93
CA GLY A 89 -5.90 17.84 -15.62
C GLY A 89 -4.63 17.56 -16.42
N VAL A 90 -4.76 16.87 -17.56
CA VAL A 90 -3.65 16.48 -18.44
C VAL A 90 -3.75 17.26 -19.74
N ARG A 91 -2.73 18.10 -20.01
CA ARG A 91 -2.63 18.88 -21.26
C ARG A 91 -2.23 18.02 -22.43
N GLU A 92 -1.24 17.14 -22.25
CA GLU A 92 -0.72 16.29 -23.32
C GLU A 92 -0.16 14.97 -22.77
N ILE A 93 -0.08 13.99 -23.67
CA ILE A 93 0.65 12.75 -23.42
C ILE A 93 1.80 12.68 -24.42
N LYS A 94 3.00 12.42 -23.91
CA LYS A 94 4.19 12.12 -24.70
C LYS A 94 4.50 10.64 -24.62
N TYR A 95 4.66 10.00 -25.75
CA TYR A 95 4.96 8.58 -25.83
C TYR A 95 6.45 8.35 -26.08
N ALA A 96 7.10 7.60 -25.21
CA ALA A 96 8.38 6.99 -25.50
C ALA A 96 8.15 5.79 -26.44
N PRO A 97 9.12 5.46 -27.31
CA PRO A 97 9.05 4.23 -28.08
C PRO A 97 8.85 3.02 -27.20
N PHE A 98 7.92 2.16 -27.58
CA PHE A 98 7.69 0.90 -26.88
C PHE A 98 8.92 0.00 -27.05
N CYS A 99 9.54 -0.35 -25.91
CA CYS A 99 10.64 -1.29 -25.85
C CYS A 99 10.29 -2.44 -24.88
N PRO A 100 10.40 -3.69 -25.30
CA PRO A 100 10.08 -4.83 -24.45
C PRO A 100 11.11 -5.08 -23.34
N THR A 101 12.20 -4.33 -23.32
CA THR A 101 13.22 -4.40 -22.26
C THR A 101 13.41 -3.02 -21.62
N LEU A 102 13.40 -2.99 -20.30
CA LEU A 102 13.50 -1.75 -19.52
C LEU A 102 14.74 -0.91 -19.81
N ASN A 103 15.87 -1.55 -20.15
CA ASN A 103 17.12 -0.84 -20.41
C ASN A 103 17.05 0.11 -21.62
N TYR A 104 16.24 -0.21 -22.63
CA TYR A 104 16.10 0.62 -23.82
C TYR A 104 15.02 1.71 -23.69
N SER A 105 13.99 1.50 -22.88
CA SER A 105 12.96 2.50 -22.68
C SER A 105 13.42 3.65 -21.80
N ALA A 106 14.35 3.42 -20.87
CA ALA A 106 14.82 4.43 -19.94
C ALA A 106 15.38 5.69 -20.62
N GLU A 107 16.17 5.54 -21.68
CA GLU A 107 16.74 6.69 -22.43
C GLU A 107 15.68 7.56 -23.08
N SER A 108 14.63 6.95 -23.64
CA SER A 108 13.52 7.67 -24.26
C SER A 108 12.66 8.38 -23.21
N GLU A 109 12.42 7.75 -22.07
CA GLU A 109 11.70 8.36 -20.93
C GLU A 109 12.49 9.55 -20.37
N VAL A 110 13.81 9.43 -20.23
CA VAL A 110 14.69 10.52 -19.81
C VAL A 110 14.58 11.69 -20.79
N GLY A 111 14.60 11.42 -22.09
CA GLY A 111 14.46 12.43 -23.13
C GLY A 111 13.19 13.27 -22.96
N LEU A 112 12.05 12.63 -22.66
CA LEU A 112 10.78 13.33 -22.43
C LEU A 112 10.86 14.31 -21.25
N VAL A 113 11.47 13.88 -20.14
CA VAL A 113 11.63 14.72 -18.94
C VAL A 113 12.62 15.86 -19.19
N VAL A 114 13.75 15.57 -19.86
CA VAL A 114 14.75 16.57 -20.23
C VAL A 114 14.14 17.67 -21.11
N ASP A 115 13.39 17.29 -22.15
CA ASP A 115 12.74 18.22 -23.04
C ASP A 115 11.69 19.06 -22.32
N PHE A 116 10.96 18.49 -21.39
CA PHE A 116 9.97 19.21 -20.59
C PHE A 116 10.65 20.26 -19.69
N ILE A 117 11.67 19.88 -18.93
CA ILE A 117 12.42 20.78 -18.04
C ILE A 117 13.00 21.95 -18.86
N ARG A 118 13.61 21.68 -20.04
CA ARG A 118 14.14 22.70 -20.94
C ARG A 118 13.05 23.64 -21.44
N SER A 119 11.91 23.09 -21.89
CA SER A 119 10.82 23.90 -22.44
C SER A 119 10.21 24.86 -21.42
N ARG A 120 10.25 24.49 -20.14
CA ARG A 120 9.77 25.31 -19.01
C ARG A 120 10.85 26.27 -18.49
N GLY A 121 12.10 26.05 -18.81
CA GLY A 121 13.22 26.81 -18.24
C GLY A 121 13.35 26.65 -16.75
N ALA A 122 12.89 25.49 -16.20
CA ALA A 122 12.83 25.24 -14.77
C ALA A 122 14.23 25.26 -14.14
N LYS A 123 14.35 25.89 -12.96
CA LYS A 123 15.58 26.02 -12.18
C LYS A 123 15.59 25.20 -10.92
N ARG A 124 14.41 24.93 -10.38
CA ARG A 124 14.22 24.13 -9.17
C ARG A 124 13.13 23.10 -9.43
N VAL A 125 13.51 21.82 -9.47
CA VAL A 125 12.65 20.72 -9.90
C VAL A 125 12.45 19.74 -8.74
N GLY A 126 11.20 19.61 -8.28
CA GLY A 126 10.83 18.62 -7.29
C GLY A 126 10.73 17.21 -7.89
N TYR A 127 10.94 16.22 -7.05
CA TYR A 127 10.56 14.84 -7.35
C TYR A 127 9.98 14.16 -6.09
N ALA A 128 9.14 13.15 -6.27
CA ALA A 128 8.63 12.34 -5.17
C ALA A 128 8.63 10.86 -5.52
N GLY A 129 8.70 10.01 -4.48
CA GLY A 129 8.77 8.57 -4.68
C GLY A 129 10.10 8.13 -5.27
N LYS A 130 11.22 8.61 -4.73
CA LYS A 130 12.58 8.35 -5.26
C LYS A 130 12.92 6.86 -5.43
N ALA A 131 12.27 5.98 -4.66
CA ALA A 131 12.45 4.53 -4.79
C ALA A 131 11.88 3.96 -6.10
N PHE A 132 10.98 4.69 -6.75
CA PHE A 132 10.28 4.28 -7.98
C PHE A 132 10.78 5.00 -9.22
N ILE A 133 11.61 6.03 -9.05
CA ILE A 133 12.27 6.71 -10.15
C ILE A 133 13.50 5.90 -10.55
N HIS A 134 13.59 5.52 -11.82
CA HIS A 134 14.75 4.78 -12.31
C HIS A 134 16.07 5.54 -12.06
N SER A 135 17.09 4.83 -11.60
CA SER A 135 18.43 5.41 -11.41
C SER A 135 18.96 6.07 -12.69
N ALA A 136 18.68 5.48 -13.87
CA ALA A 136 19.03 6.07 -15.15
C ALA A 136 18.39 7.45 -15.36
N MET A 137 17.13 7.64 -14.93
CA MET A 137 16.47 8.95 -14.97
C MET A 137 17.23 9.98 -14.13
N MET A 138 17.43 9.70 -12.85
CA MET A 138 18.08 10.65 -11.94
C MET A 138 19.51 10.96 -12.34
N LEU A 139 20.31 9.95 -12.69
CA LEU A 139 21.70 10.16 -13.12
C LEU A 139 21.79 11.02 -14.38
N SER A 140 20.92 10.79 -15.35
CA SER A 140 20.87 11.55 -16.59
C SER A 140 20.42 13.00 -16.35
N LEU A 141 19.42 13.22 -15.51
CA LEU A 141 18.95 14.57 -15.16
C LEU A 141 20.03 15.38 -14.46
N LEU A 142 20.69 14.81 -13.44
CA LEU A 142 21.79 15.46 -12.71
C LEU A 142 22.97 15.79 -13.63
N HIS A 143 23.27 14.91 -14.60
CA HIS A 143 24.34 15.18 -15.58
C HIS A 143 23.93 16.26 -16.60
N THR A 144 22.68 16.24 -17.08
CA THR A 144 22.19 17.13 -18.13
C THR A 144 21.96 18.54 -17.61
N PHE A 145 21.62 18.70 -16.36
CA PHE A 145 21.24 19.95 -15.72
C PHE A 145 22.06 20.26 -14.47
N PRO A 146 23.38 20.54 -14.60
CA PRO A 146 24.24 20.82 -13.45
C PRO A 146 23.84 22.10 -12.69
N ASP A 147 23.09 23.02 -13.32
CA ASP A 147 22.63 24.28 -12.76
C ASP A 147 21.16 24.25 -12.28
N VAL A 148 20.50 23.09 -12.35
CA VAL A 148 19.13 22.89 -11.83
C VAL A 148 19.22 22.21 -10.47
N GLU A 149 18.51 22.75 -9.48
CA GLU A 149 18.38 22.12 -8.19
C GLU A 149 17.26 21.06 -8.21
N PHE A 150 17.60 19.84 -7.85
CA PHE A 150 16.61 18.74 -7.70
C PHE A 150 16.28 18.53 -6.23
N VAL A 151 15.01 18.66 -5.86
CA VAL A 151 14.51 18.63 -4.47
C VAL A 151 13.63 17.40 -4.23
N ASP A 152 13.97 16.59 -3.23
CA ASP A 152 13.13 15.47 -2.80
C ASP A 152 11.93 16.00 -1.99
N LEU A 153 10.74 15.89 -2.56
CA LEU A 153 9.47 16.28 -1.96
C LEU A 153 8.64 15.09 -1.49
N SER A 154 9.26 13.90 -1.39
CA SER A 154 8.55 12.67 -1.00
C SER A 154 7.84 12.83 0.35
N ASN A 155 8.52 13.40 1.35
CA ASN A 155 7.95 13.59 2.68
C ASN A 155 6.72 14.50 2.69
N GLU A 156 6.79 15.59 1.95
CA GLU A 156 5.68 16.56 1.82
C GLU A 156 4.47 15.95 1.12
N ILE A 157 4.69 15.23 0.02
CA ILE A 157 3.61 14.55 -0.71
C ILE A 157 3.02 13.43 0.15
N ASP A 158 3.84 12.63 0.83
CA ASP A 158 3.39 11.56 1.72
C ASP A 158 2.59 12.10 2.90
N ALA A 159 2.94 13.28 3.43
CA ALA A 159 2.18 13.92 4.50
C ALA A 159 0.75 14.31 4.04
N VAL A 160 0.57 14.69 2.77
CA VAL A 160 -0.76 14.93 2.20
C VAL A 160 -1.50 13.61 1.96
N LYS A 161 -0.84 12.61 1.36
CA LYS A 161 -1.41 11.27 1.12
C LYS A 161 -1.83 10.56 2.40
N ALA A 162 -1.12 10.80 3.51
CA ALA A 162 -1.42 10.19 4.80
C ALA A 162 -2.81 10.58 5.34
N LEU A 163 -3.30 11.77 5.00
CA LEU A 163 -4.61 12.27 5.43
C LEU A 163 -5.65 11.98 4.35
N LYS A 164 -6.44 10.95 4.59
CA LYS A 164 -7.47 10.49 3.65
C LYS A 164 -8.66 11.44 3.67
N SER A 165 -9.13 11.83 2.48
CA SER A 165 -10.43 12.50 2.34
C SER A 165 -11.58 11.51 2.61
N ASP A 166 -12.80 12.04 2.75
CA ASP A 166 -13.99 11.20 2.91
C ASP A 166 -14.17 10.25 1.71
N GLU A 167 -13.86 10.72 0.51
CA GLU A 167 -13.96 9.90 -0.71
C GLU A 167 -12.89 8.79 -0.74
N GLU A 168 -11.66 9.09 -0.32
CA GLU A 168 -10.59 8.09 -0.16
C GLU A 168 -10.95 7.06 0.92
N MET A 169 -11.53 7.50 2.03
CA MET A 169 -12.02 6.58 3.07
C MET A 169 -13.17 5.69 2.62
N GLU A 170 -14.04 6.18 1.74
CA GLU A 170 -15.08 5.33 1.13
C GLU A 170 -14.49 4.26 0.23
N CYS A 171 -13.37 4.53 -0.46
CA CYS A 171 -12.63 3.50 -1.20
C CYS A 171 -12.02 2.47 -0.24
N ALA A 172 -11.36 2.91 0.83
CA ALA A 172 -10.79 2.02 1.84
C ALA A 172 -11.87 1.14 2.51
N ARG A 173 -13.02 1.72 2.89
CA ARG A 173 -14.14 0.96 3.46
C ARG A 173 -14.75 -0.04 2.46
N ALA A 174 -14.78 0.29 1.16
CA ALA A 174 -15.22 -0.65 0.14
C ALA A 174 -14.26 -1.85 0.02
N THR A 175 -12.96 -1.61 0.15
CA THR A 175 -11.95 -2.65 0.19
C THR A 175 -12.07 -3.49 1.46
N ALA A 176 -12.26 -2.87 2.62
CA ALA A 176 -12.48 -3.60 3.87
C ALA A 176 -13.69 -4.55 3.80
N ARG A 177 -14.82 -4.09 3.24
CA ARG A 177 -15.99 -4.96 2.99
C ARG A 177 -15.69 -6.14 2.05
N LEU A 178 -14.82 -5.93 1.06
CA LEU A 178 -14.36 -7.00 0.18
C LEU A 178 -13.53 -8.02 0.98
N HIS A 179 -12.62 -7.57 1.84
CA HIS A 179 -11.86 -8.45 2.73
C HIS A 179 -12.79 -9.25 3.63
N ASP A 180 -13.75 -8.58 4.30
CA ASP A 180 -14.71 -9.22 5.19
C ASP A 180 -15.46 -10.35 4.47
N ALA A 181 -15.93 -10.11 3.24
CA ALA A 181 -16.62 -11.14 2.45
C ALA A 181 -15.70 -12.32 2.04
N VAL A 182 -14.40 -12.07 1.79
CA VAL A 182 -13.43 -13.15 1.53
C VAL A 182 -13.24 -13.99 2.78
N TRP A 183 -13.12 -13.36 3.96
CA TRP A 183 -13.01 -14.03 5.23
C TRP A 183 -14.27 -14.86 5.58
N GLU A 184 -15.45 -14.32 5.36
CA GLU A 184 -16.73 -15.04 5.55
C GLU A 184 -16.85 -16.29 4.67
N ALA A 185 -16.28 -16.24 3.47
CA ALA A 185 -16.28 -17.36 2.52
C ALA A 185 -15.21 -18.44 2.84
N LEU A 186 -14.21 -18.13 3.68
CA LEU A 186 -13.07 -19.01 3.95
C LEU A 186 -13.47 -20.43 4.37
N PRO A 187 -14.44 -20.64 5.30
CA PRO A 187 -14.83 -21.98 5.71
C PRO A 187 -15.43 -22.85 4.60
N ALA A 188 -16.01 -22.22 3.56
CA ALA A 188 -16.54 -22.93 2.40
C ALA A 188 -15.47 -23.26 1.34
N ILE A 189 -14.34 -22.57 1.39
CA ILE A 189 -13.27 -22.68 0.39
C ILE A 189 -12.18 -23.65 0.86
N VAL A 190 -11.69 -23.48 2.09
CA VAL A 190 -10.49 -24.15 2.58
C VAL A 190 -10.82 -25.55 3.09
N ARG A 191 -10.07 -26.55 2.61
CA ARG A 191 -10.25 -27.96 2.98
C ARG A 191 -8.91 -28.69 3.05
N PRO A 192 -8.78 -29.70 3.93
CA PRO A 192 -7.68 -30.65 3.87
C PRO A 192 -7.56 -31.31 2.49
N GLY A 193 -6.35 -31.59 2.06
CA GLY A 193 -6.03 -32.10 0.73
C GLY A 193 -5.75 -31.03 -0.35
N MET A 194 -6.15 -29.76 -0.11
CA MET A 194 -5.77 -28.66 -1.00
C MET A 194 -4.31 -28.26 -0.80
N LYS A 195 -3.68 -27.77 -1.84
CA LYS A 195 -2.41 -27.07 -1.72
C LYS A 195 -2.62 -25.60 -1.41
N GLU A 196 -1.70 -24.98 -0.68
CA GLU A 196 -1.76 -23.57 -0.30
C GLU A 196 -2.01 -22.65 -1.50
N TYR A 197 -1.32 -22.89 -2.65
CA TYR A 197 -1.55 -22.08 -3.86
C TYR A 197 -2.95 -22.25 -4.44
N GLN A 198 -3.61 -23.41 -4.24
CA GLN A 198 -5.00 -23.62 -4.68
C GLN A 198 -5.97 -22.82 -3.81
N ILE A 199 -5.73 -22.79 -2.49
CA ILE A 199 -6.49 -21.94 -1.57
C ILE A 199 -6.33 -20.49 -1.99
N ARG A 200 -5.09 -20.02 -2.17
CA ARG A 200 -4.81 -18.66 -2.65
C ARG A 200 -5.55 -18.34 -3.96
N ALA A 201 -5.54 -19.26 -4.92
CA ALA A 201 -6.20 -19.05 -6.21
C ALA A 201 -7.71 -18.81 -6.05
N GLU A 202 -8.38 -19.56 -5.15
CA GLU A 202 -9.81 -19.37 -4.88
C GLU A 202 -10.09 -18.03 -4.18
N LEU A 203 -9.26 -17.61 -3.23
CA LEU A 203 -9.39 -16.32 -2.55
C LEU A 203 -9.19 -15.16 -3.54
N VAL A 204 -8.16 -15.24 -4.39
CA VAL A 204 -7.90 -14.26 -5.45
C VAL A 204 -9.05 -14.21 -6.44
N ARG A 205 -9.59 -15.35 -6.86
CA ARG A 205 -10.77 -15.42 -7.74
C ARG A 205 -11.96 -14.70 -7.12
N LEU A 206 -12.23 -14.93 -5.84
CA LEU A 206 -13.33 -14.29 -5.12
C LEU A 206 -13.13 -12.77 -5.05
N ALA A 207 -11.96 -12.32 -4.60
CA ALA A 207 -11.62 -10.90 -4.53
C ALA A 207 -11.75 -10.20 -5.90
N THR A 208 -11.24 -10.84 -6.95
CA THR A 208 -11.33 -10.30 -8.33
C THR A 208 -12.77 -10.20 -8.81
N ASN A 209 -13.62 -11.19 -8.52
CA ASN A 209 -15.04 -11.16 -8.85
C ASN A 209 -15.80 -10.02 -8.14
N MET A 210 -15.30 -9.59 -6.98
CA MET A 210 -15.84 -8.45 -6.22
C MET A 210 -15.24 -7.10 -6.65
N GLY A 211 -14.37 -7.08 -7.66
CA GLY A 211 -13.80 -5.88 -8.23
C GLY A 211 -12.42 -5.51 -7.71
N SER A 212 -11.73 -6.38 -6.97
CA SER A 212 -10.33 -6.16 -6.60
C SER A 212 -9.45 -5.97 -7.84
N GLU A 213 -8.52 -5.05 -7.77
CA GLU A 213 -7.62 -4.71 -8.88
C GLU A 213 -6.26 -5.39 -8.76
N GLU A 214 -5.70 -5.42 -7.54
CA GLU A 214 -4.42 -6.09 -7.26
C GLU A 214 -4.53 -6.94 -5.99
N GLN A 215 -3.89 -8.11 -5.98
CA GLN A 215 -4.02 -9.06 -4.88
C GLN A 215 -2.65 -9.60 -4.46
N LEU A 216 -2.31 -9.34 -3.20
CA LEU A 216 -1.20 -9.98 -2.51
C LEU A 216 -1.78 -10.83 -1.37
N VAL A 217 -1.57 -12.14 -1.43
CA VAL A 217 -2.12 -13.09 -0.48
C VAL A 217 -1.00 -13.97 0.05
N PHE A 218 -0.68 -13.82 1.33
CA PHE A 218 0.26 -14.68 2.03
C PHE A 218 -0.50 -15.74 2.80
N LEU A 219 -0.07 -16.97 2.67
CA LEU A 219 -0.68 -18.13 3.32
C LEU A 219 0.40 -19.12 3.70
N GLY A 220 0.47 -19.46 4.97
CA GLY A 220 1.28 -20.55 5.48
C GLY A 220 0.44 -21.50 6.31
N THR A 221 0.70 -22.81 6.17
CA THR A 221 0.04 -23.86 6.97
C THR A 221 1.06 -24.82 7.57
N ALA A 222 0.77 -25.36 8.75
CA ALA A 222 1.61 -26.35 9.41
C ALA A 222 0.78 -27.24 10.35
N PRO A 223 1.31 -28.39 10.77
CA PRO A 223 0.77 -29.09 11.94
C PRO A 223 0.85 -28.20 13.18
N GLN A 224 -0.09 -28.34 14.08
CA GLN A 224 -0.01 -27.64 15.37
C GLN A 224 1.29 -28.00 16.10
N ASN A 225 1.84 -27.07 16.88
CA ASN A 225 3.16 -27.12 17.49
C ASN A 225 4.34 -27.04 16.53
N THR A 226 4.13 -26.47 15.33
CA THR A 226 5.18 -26.17 14.34
C THR A 226 4.89 -24.79 13.74
N SER A 227 5.90 -23.96 13.60
CA SER A 227 5.74 -22.67 12.90
C SER A 227 5.41 -22.86 11.42
N CYS A 228 4.39 -22.16 10.92
CA CYS A 228 4.06 -22.20 9.48
C CYS A 228 4.73 -21.07 8.68
N GLY A 229 5.12 -19.99 9.38
CA GLY A 229 5.55 -18.77 8.69
C GLY A 229 4.46 -18.17 7.81
N MET A 230 4.86 -17.25 6.94
CA MET A 230 4.00 -16.69 5.88
C MET A 230 4.77 -16.70 4.56
N PRO A 231 4.88 -17.85 3.86
CA PRO A 231 5.62 -17.94 2.62
C PRO A 231 4.95 -17.12 1.51
N THR A 232 5.79 -16.50 0.66
CA THR A 232 5.31 -15.85 -0.55
C THR A 232 4.71 -16.88 -1.51
N PHE A 233 3.92 -16.42 -2.45
CA PHE A 233 3.13 -17.28 -3.34
C PHE A 233 3.97 -18.31 -4.13
N GLN A 234 5.26 -18.06 -4.38
CA GLN A 234 6.15 -19.03 -5.03
C GLN A 234 6.42 -20.27 -4.17
N TYR A 235 6.29 -20.15 -2.85
CA TYR A 235 6.58 -21.24 -1.90
C TYR A 235 5.30 -21.86 -1.30
N GLN A 236 4.12 -21.41 -1.69
CA GLN A 236 2.82 -21.91 -1.23
C GLN A 236 2.46 -23.25 -1.90
N ASN A 237 3.19 -24.31 -1.62
CA ASN A 237 3.02 -25.62 -2.27
C ASN A 237 2.74 -26.77 -1.29
N ARG A 238 2.66 -26.49 0.00
CA ARG A 238 2.32 -27.52 0.98
C ARG A 238 0.87 -28.00 0.78
N THR A 239 0.62 -29.30 0.99
CA THR A 239 -0.73 -29.86 1.04
C THR A 239 -1.24 -29.78 2.48
N VAL A 240 -2.36 -29.12 2.67
CA VAL A 240 -3.01 -28.95 3.97
C VAL A 240 -3.58 -30.27 4.45
N GLN A 241 -3.42 -30.59 5.74
CA GLN A 241 -3.84 -31.83 6.38
C GLN A 241 -4.90 -31.56 7.46
N GLU A 242 -5.65 -32.60 7.82
CA GLU A 242 -6.50 -32.57 9.01
C GLU A 242 -5.67 -32.25 10.27
N GLY A 243 -6.18 -31.39 11.13
CA GLY A 243 -5.51 -30.95 12.35
C GLY A 243 -4.44 -29.88 12.15
N ASP A 244 -4.19 -29.43 10.90
CA ASP A 244 -3.32 -28.28 10.63
C ASP A 244 -3.93 -26.98 11.15
N TYR A 245 -3.08 -25.98 11.24
CA TYR A 245 -3.50 -24.59 11.37
C TYR A 245 -2.81 -23.77 10.27
N GLY A 246 -3.27 -22.53 10.10
CA GLY A 246 -2.63 -21.63 9.16
C GLY A 246 -2.75 -20.16 9.55
N VAL A 247 -1.94 -19.36 8.89
CA VAL A 247 -2.00 -17.90 8.89
C VAL A 247 -2.32 -17.44 7.48
N LEU A 248 -3.31 -16.61 7.35
CA LEU A 248 -3.68 -15.96 6.10
C LEU A 248 -3.63 -14.45 6.27
N LEU A 249 -2.92 -13.80 5.36
CA LEU A 249 -2.89 -12.35 5.22
C LEU A 249 -3.43 -11.98 3.84
N LEU A 250 -4.45 -11.14 3.83
CA LEU A 250 -5.00 -10.50 2.66
C LEU A 250 -4.48 -9.06 2.60
N GLU A 251 -3.69 -8.74 1.58
CA GLU A 251 -3.29 -7.39 1.22
C GLU A 251 -3.78 -7.13 -0.20
N VAL A 252 -5.03 -6.76 -0.35
CA VAL A 252 -5.63 -6.59 -1.66
C VAL A 252 -6.21 -5.19 -1.81
N SER A 253 -6.12 -4.66 -3.03
CA SER A 253 -6.82 -3.43 -3.36
C SER A 253 -8.25 -3.74 -3.77
N GLY A 254 -9.17 -2.86 -3.40
CA GLY A 254 -10.57 -2.94 -3.82
C GLY A 254 -10.84 -2.24 -5.15
N PRO A 255 -12.13 -2.10 -5.50
CA PRO A 255 -12.52 -1.29 -6.64
C PRO A 255 -12.12 0.16 -6.42
N GLY A 256 -11.34 0.72 -7.34
CA GLY A 256 -10.74 2.04 -7.24
C GLY A 256 -9.28 2.01 -6.74
N GLY A 257 -8.72 0.81 -6.49
CA GLY A 257 -7.30 0.60 -6.27
C GLY A 257 -6.77 0.89 -4.87
N TYR A 258 -7.61 1.24 -3.90
CA TYR A 258 -7.19 1.43 -2.51
C TYR A 258 -6.96 0.09 -1.82
N TYR A 259 -5.79 -0.05 -1.20
CA TYR A 259 -5.44 -1.21 -0.41
C TYR A 259 -6.04 -1.17 1.00
N CYS A 260 -6.36 -2.34 1.49
CA CYS A 260 -6.49 -2.69 2.90
C CYS A 260 -5.71 -3.95 3.19
N GLU A 261 -5.53 -4.23 4.47
CA GLU A 261 -4.82 -5.40 4.95
C GLU A 261 -5.59 -6.03 6.11
N SER A 262 -5.75 -7.34 6.07
CA SER A 262 -6.35 -8.08 7.19
C SER A 262 -5.74 -9.46 7.32
N SER A 263 -5.48 -9.87 8.55
CA SER A 263 -4.91 -11.20 8.84
C SER A 263 -5.62 -11.89 9.99
N ARG A 264 -5.80 -13.18 9.86
CA ARG A 264 -6.29 -14.10 10.91
C ARG A 264 -5.56 -15.43 10.82
N ASN A 265 -5.51 -16.11 11.96
CA ASN A 265 -5.25 -17.53 11.96
C ASN A 265 -6.54 -18.33 11.73
N PHE A 266 -6.39 -19.51 11.16
CA PHE A 266 -7.43 -20.52 11.09
C PHE A 266 -6.89 -21.87 11.57
N SER A 267 -7.78 -22.79 11.99
CA SER A 267 -7.40 -24.13 12.44
C SER A 267 -8.42 -25.16 11.99
N PHE A 268 -7.96 -26.34 11.57
CA PHE A 268 -8.82 -27.49 11.34
C PHE A 268 -9.08 -28.18 12.69
N GLY A 269 -10.24 -27.88 13.27
CA GLY A 269 -10.61 -28.26 14.62
C GLY A 269 -9.99 -27.37 15.70
N GLU A 270 -10.13 -27.77 16.95
CA GLU A 270 -9.70 -26.99 18.11
C GLU A 270 -8.20 -26.70 18.10
N PRO A 271 -7.79 -25.43 18.26
CA PRO A 271 -6.40 -25.08 18.37
C PRO A 271 -5.79 -25.60 19.68
N CYS A 272 -4.54 -26.04 19.64
CA CYS A 272 -3.84 -26.39 20.88
C CYS A 272 -3.68 -25.15 21.77
N LYS A 273 -3.58 -25.38 23.07
CA LYS A 273 -3.51 -24.29 24.06
C LYS A 273 -2.44 -23.27 23.76
N LYS A 274 -1.25 -23.69 23.32
CA LYS A 274 -0.14 -22.79 23.03
C LYS A 274 -0.45 -21.85 21.86
N LEU A 275 -1.06 -22.38 20.81
CA LEU A 275 -1.48 -21.59 19.65
C LEU A 275 -2.59 -20.59 20.02
N ALA A 276 -3.60 -21.05 20.78
CA ALA A 276 -4.70 -20.23 21.26
C ALA A 276 -4.21 -19.10 22.18
N ASP A 277 -3.32 -19.41 23.13
CA ASP A 277 -2.74 -18.41 24.05
C ASP A 277 -1.94 -17.34 23.27
N ALA A 278 -1.10 -17.74 22.32
CA ALA A 278 -0.31 -16.81 21.50
C ALA A 278 -1.21 -15.93 20.63
N TYR A 279 -2.26 -16.48 20.05
CA TYR A 279 -3.20 -15.72 19.24
C TYR A 279 -3.99 -14.71 20.10
N GLN A 280 -4.36 -15.09 21.33
CA GLN A 280 -4.99 -14.18 22.29
C GLN A 280 -4.07 -12.99 22.62
N VAL A 281 -2.76 -13.22 22.77
CA VAL A 281 -1.78 -12.14 22.98
C VAL A 281 -1.73 -11.20 21.78
N CYS A 282 -1.85 -11.70 20.53
CA CYS A 282 -1.96 -10.84 19.35
C CYS A 282 -3.22 -9.96 19.39
N ILE A 283 -4.37 -10.50 19.79
CA ILE A 283 -5.63 -9.74 19.93
C ILE A 283 -5.47 -8.62 20.96
N GLU A 284 -4.92 -8.94 22.13
CA GLU A 284 -4.67 -7.96 23.20
C GLU A 284 -3.66 -6.87 22.77
N ALA A 285 -2.61 -7.27 22.06
CA ALA A 285 -1.61 -6.34 21.52
C ALA A 285 -2.22 -5.38 20.47
N GLN A 286 -3.11 -5.89 19.61
CA GLN A 286 -3.82 -5.05 18.65
C GLN A 286 -4.76 -4.07 19.36
N ALA A 287 -5.52 -4.53 20.35
CA ALA A 287 -6.39 -3.66 21.13
C ALA A 287 -5.61 -2.56 21.85
N LEU A 288 -4.45 -2.89 22.46
CA LEU A 288 -3.54 -1.92 23.09
C LEU A 288 -3.08 -0.88 22.08
N THR A 289 -2.50 -1.31 20.97
CA THR A 289 -1.90 -0.40 19.98
C THR A 289 -2.93 0.41 19.22
N ALA A 290 -4.10 -0.15 18.93
CA ALA A 290 -5.24 0.59 18.36
C ALA A 290 -5.75 1.69 19.29
N SER A 291 -5.79 1.44 20.61
CA SER A 291 -6.16 2.46 21.60
C SER A 291 -5.18 3.65 21.66
N MET A 292 -3.96 3.45 21.16
CA MET A 292 -2.93 4.47 21.08
C MET A 292 -2.96 5.28 19.79
N LEU A 293 -3.73 4.89 18.78
CA LEU A 293 -3.92 5.67 17.55
C LEU A 293 -4.76 6.92 17.83
N THR A 294 -4.15 7.90 18.46
CA THR A 294 -4.78 9.17 18.85
C THR A 294 -4.02 10.33 18.26
N PRO A 295 -4.71 11.41 17.79
CA PRO A 295 -4.03 12.60 17.27
C PRO A 295 -3.01 13.18 18.26
N GLY A 296 -1.82 13.50 17.76
CA GLY A 296 -0.71 14.05 18.55
C GLY A 296 0.29 13.02 19.08
N ARG A 297 0.03 11.72 18.94
CA ARG A 297 0.95 10.68 19.42
C ARG A 297 2.02 10.36 18.37
N PRO A 298 3.30 10.31 18.74
CA PRO A 298 4.37 9.78 17.88
C PRO A 298 4.16 8.30 17.56
N SER A 299 4.35 7.89 16.31
CA SER A 299 4.17 6.50 15.88
C SER A 299 5.13 5.54 16.59
N ILE A 300 6.35 5.99 16.91
CA ILE A 300 7.37 5.20 17.61
C ILE A 300 6.93 4.77 19.01
N GLU A 301 6.13 5.58 19.71
CA GLU A 301 5.60 5.21 21.05
C GLU A 301 4.67 3.99 20.99
N ILE A 302 3.94 3.83 19.86
CA ILE A 302 3.04 2.70 19.65
C ILE A 302 3.85 1.41 19.50
N VAL A 303 4.94 1.46 18.72
CA VAL A 303 5.85 0.32 18.55
C VAL A 303 6.54 -0.04 19.86
N ALA A 304 7.01 0.96 20.61
CA ALA A 304 7.64 0.74 21.91
C ALA A 304 6.66 0.07 22.90
N ALA A 305 5.41 0.51 22.93
CA ALA A 305 4.37 -0.10 23.76
C ALA A 305 4.07 -1.56 23.36
N TYR A 306 3.95 -1.83 22.04
CA TYR A 306 3.82 -3.19 21.53
C TYR A 306 4.99 -4.07 21.96
N ASN A 307 6.21 -3.64 21.72
CA ASN A 307 7.41 -4.40 22.02
C ASN A 307 7.54 -4.70 23.53
N LYS A 308 7.24 -3.73 24.38
CA LYS A 308 7.16 -3.94 25.83
C LYS A 308 6.12 -4.98 26.19
N PHE A 309 4.91 -4.86 25.65
CA PHE A 309 3.77 -5.74 25.95
C PHE A 309 4.06 -7.20 25.60
N VAL A 310 4.65 -7.47 24.43
CA VAL A 310 4.95 -8.86 24.01
C VAL A 310 6.16 -9.42 24.74
N ALA A 311 7.17 -8.61 25.04
CA ALA A 311 8.37 -9.03 25.80
C ALA A 311 8.00 -9.45 27.23
N GLU A 312 7.10 -8.73 27.93
CA GLU A 312 6.60 -9.07 29.25
C GLU A 312 5.85 -10.43 29.28
N ARG A 313 5.42 -10.92 28.12
CA ARG A 313 4.75 -12.22 27.92
C ARG A 313 5.67 -13.30 27.33
N GLY A 314 6.96 -13.00 27.22
CA GLY A 314 7.99 -13.95 26.76
C GLY A 314 8.10 -14.13 25.25
N TYR A 315 7.53 -13.21 24.45
CA TYR A 315 7.64 -13.23 23.01
C TYR A 315 8.73 -12.28 22.50
N CYS A 316 9.23 -12.57 21.30
CA CYS A 316 10.20 -11.71 20.64
C CYS A 316 9.58 -10.35 20.25
N GLN A 317 10.38 -9.30 20.37
CA GLN A 317 10.00 -7.97 19.92
C GLN A 317 10.02 -7.87 18.39
N GLU A 318 9.18 -7.01 17.83
CA GLU A 318 9.24 -6.65 16.42
C GLU A 318 10.45 -5.74 16.17
N GLY A 319 11.27 -6.13 15.21
CA GLY A 319 12.46 -5.38 14.81
C GLY A 319 12.35 -4.70 13.44
N ARG A 320 11.20 -4.84 12.78
CA ARG A 320 10.95 -4.35 11.43
C ARG A 320 9.87 -3.27 11.44
N LEU A 321 8.91 -3.42 10.55
CA LEU A 321 7.72 -2.60 10.37
C LEU A 321 6.55 -3.21 11.15
N PHE A 322 6.11 -2.53 12.21
CA PHE A 322 4.97 -2.98 13.03
C PHE A 322 3.62 -2.66 12.40
N GLY A 323 3.55 -1.65 11.56
CA GLY A 323 2.33 -1.22 10.91
C GLY A 323 2.58 -0.06 9.95
N HIS A 324 1.61 0.28 9.16
CA HIS A 324 1.70 1.37 8.19
C HIS A 324 0.32 1.87 7.76
N SER A 325 0.28 3.01 7.09
CA SER A 325 -0.90 3.42 6.34
C SER A 325 -0.96 2.71 4.99
N GLN A 326 -2.13 2.74 4.39
CA GLN A 326 -2.38 2.23 3.05
C GLN A 326 -3.21 3.22 2.24
N GLY A 327 -3.14 3.10 0.92
CA GLY A 327 -3.88 3.91 -0.02
C GLY A 327 -3.78 3.28 -1.41
N TYR A 328 -3.26 4.01 -2.38
CA TYR A 328 -2.89 3.43 -3.68
C TYR A 328 -1.60 2.61 -3.62
N ASP A 329 -0.78 2.84 -2.60
CA ASP A 329 0.36 1.99 -2.31
C ASP A 329 0.00 0.97 -1.22
N LEU A 330 0.60 -0.21 -1.34
CA LEU A 330 0.54 -1.26 -0.33
C LEU A 330 1.04 -0.75 1.04
N VAL A 331 2.08 0.06 1.02
CA VAL A 331 2.69 0.69 2.20
C VAL A 331 2.77 2.20 1.98
N GLU A 332 2.07 2.96 2.81
CA GLU A 332 2.13 4.42 2.85
C GLU A 332 2.52 4.90 4.25
N ARG A 333 2.87 6.19 4.36
CA ARG A 333 3.08 6.82 5.67
C ARG A 333 1.75 7.12 6.38
N PRO A 334 1.71 7.08 7.73
CA PRO A 334 2.83 6.77 8.62
C PRO A 334 3.25 5.30 8.53
N ALA A 335 4.55 5.06 8.68
CA ALA A 335 5.13 3.75 8.90
C ALA A 335 5.55 3.64 10.36
N PHE A 336 5.13 2.56 11.04
CA PHE A 336 5.40 2.32 12.45
C PHE A 336 6.69 1.49 12.57
N MET A 337 7.84 2.19 12.62
CA MET A 337 9.15 1.57 12.62
C MET A 337 9.73 1.53 14.03
N CYS A 338 10.64 0.58 14.26
CA CYS A 338 11.43 0.54 15.48
C CYS A 338 12.47 1.68 15.50
N GLU A 339 12.94 2.07 16.69
CA GLU A 339 13.86 3.19 16.91
C GLU A 339 15.13 3.15 16.05
N ASP A 340 15.66 1.95 15.80
CA ASP A 340 16.90 1.75 15.04
C ASP A 340 16.73 1.79 13.51
N SER A 341 15.54 2.10 13.01
CA SER A 341 15.24 2.11 11.57
C SER A 341 15.85 3.34 10.90
N ARG A 342 16.90 3.15 10.12
CA ARG A 342 17.56 4.23 9.39
C ARG A 342 16.68 4.81 8.29
N GLY A 343 16.61 6.13 8.22
CA GLY A 343 15.95 6.87 7.15
C GLY A 343 14.44 6.99 7.30
N ASN A 344 13.88 6.62 8.45
CA ASN A 344 12.48 6.84 8.77
C ASN A 344 12.34 7.98 9.75
N GLU A 345 11.62 9.00 9.33
CA GLU A 345 11.19 10.04 10.25
C GLU A 345 9.94 9.55 10.98
N ASP A 346 9.93 9.70 12.31
CA ASP A 346 8.74 9.45 13.11
C ASP A 346 7.61 10.39 12.65
N MET A 347 6.42 9.83 12.46
CA MET A 347 5.24 10.60 12.14
C MET A 347 4.31 10.68 13.34
N VAL A 348 3.87 11.88 13.62
CA VAL A 348 2.82 12.10 14.61
C VAL A 348 1.47 11.68 14.01
N ILE A 349 0.75 10.84 14.74
CA ILE A 349 -0.61 10.40 14.35
C ILE A 349 -1.53 11.62 14.26
N ARG A 350 -2.32 11.69 13.20
CA ARG A 350 -3.26 12.78 12.93
C ARG A 350 -4.62 12.21 12.56
N GLU A 351 -5.67 12.98 12.87
CA GLU A 351 -7.00 12.73 12.34
C GLU A 351 -6.96 12.61 10.81
N GLY A 352 -7.70 11.66 10.25
CA GLY A 352 -7.71 11.38 8.81
C GLY A 352 -6.74 10.31 8.35
N MET A 353 -5.83 9.83 9.20
CA MET A 353 -4.97 8.69 8.86
C MET A 353 -5.73 7.36 8.88
N CYS A 354 -5.36 6.44 7.98
CA CYS A 354 -5.87 5.07 7.96
C CYS A 354 -4.70 4.10 8.09
N CYS A 355 -4.56 3.50 9.27
CA CYS A 355 -3.38 2.72 9.65
C CYS A 355 -3.72 1.23 9.79
N SER A 356 -2.84 0.37 9.32
CA SER A 356 -2.81 -1.06 9.57
C SER A 356 -1.86 -1.37 10.72
N LEU A 357 -2.23 -2.26 11.63
CA LEU A 357 -1.42 -2.67 12.78
C LEU A 357 -1.20 -4.18 12.74
N HIS A 358 0.05 -4.61 12.96
CA HIS A 358 0.54 -5.95 12.65
C HIS A 358 1.06 -6.74 13.87
N PRO A 359 0.29 -7.00 14.92
CA PRO A 359 0.73 -7.93 15.96
C PRO A 359 1.03 -9.31 15.37
N TYR A 360 2.31 -9.65 15.36
CA TYR A 360 2.85 -10.86 14.78
C TYR A 360 3.76 -11.55 15.78
N LEU A 361 3.45 -12.79 16.14
CA LEU A 361 4.27 -13.59 17.04
C LEU A 361 4.64 -14.89 16.34
N THR A 362 5.93 -15.20 16.32
CA THR A 362 6.43 -16.44 15.75
C THR A 362 7.58 -16.99 16.59
N ASP A 363 7.60 -18.30 16.76
CA ASP A 363 8.69 -19.07 17.33
C ASP A 363 8.79 -20.42 16.59
N ASP A 364 9.56 -21.37 17.07
CA ASP A 364 9.70 -22.69 16.44
C ASP A 364 8.41 -23.52 16.42
N PHE A 365 7.43 -23.13 17.23
CA PHE A 365 6.23 -23.93 17.51
C PHE A 365 4.95 -23.36 16.94
N GLN A 366 4.92 -22.07 16.62
CA GLN A 366 3.72 -21.40 16.15
C GLN A 366 4.03 -20.12 15.39
N THR A 367 3.06 -19.72 14.58
CA THR A 367 2.96 -18.40 13.97
C THR A 367 1.56 -17.88 14.20
N THR A 368 1.43 -16.72 14.83
CA THR A 368 0.14 -16.04 15.01
C THR A 368 0.21 -14.63 14.50
N TYR A 369 -0.85 -14.20 13.84
CA TYR A 369 -0.91 -12.89 13.21
C TYR A 369 -2.35 -12.38 13.19
N ILE A 370 -2.53 -11.16 13.65
CA ILE A 370 -3.77 -10.42 13.48
C ILE A 370 -3.47 -9.07 12.87
N ASN A 371 -4.29 -8.66 11.92
CA ASN A 371 -4.15 -7.36 11.29
C ASN A 371 -5.52 -6.82 10.90
N ASP A 372 -5.71 -5.54 11.11
CA ASP A 372 -6.87 -4.76 10.68
C ASP A 372 -6.47 -3.32 10.37
N ASN A 373 -7.25 -2.64 9.53
CA ASN A 373 -7.11 -1.21 9.29
C ASN A 373 -7.99 -0.41 10.26
N PHE A 374 -7.43 0.70 10.72
CA PHE A 374 -8.04 1.64 11.66
C PHE A 374 -8.02 3.06 11.09
N TYR A 375 -9.17 3.70 11.05
CA TYR A 375 -9.28 5.11 10.69
C TYR A 375 -9.18 5.98 11.94
N VAL A 376 -8.27 6.94 11.94
CA VAL A 376 -8.04 7.86 13.07
C VAL A 376 -9.01 9.02 13.01
N THR A 377 -9.87 9.10 14.01
CA THR A 377 -10.79 10.21 14.24
C THR A 377 -10.26 11.15 15.33
N LYS A 378 -10.90 12.28 15.54
CA LYS A 378 -10.58 13.20 16.66
C LYS A 378 -10.68 12.54 18.05
N ASN A 379 -11.44 11.46 18.18
CA ASN A 379 -11.71 10.78 19.45
C ASN A 379 -10.92 9.46 19.63
N GLY A 380 -10.06 9.10 18.70
CA GLY A 380 -9.34 7.84 18.65
C GLY A 380 -9.56 7.11 17.34
N ALA A 381 -9.22 5.82 17.27
CA ALA A 381 -9.28 5.03 16.06
C ALA A 381 -10.55 4.18 15.96
N GLU A 382 -11.10 4.09 14.76
CA GLU A 382 -12.23 3.24 14.39
C GLU A 382 -11.73 2.12 13.48
N ARG A 383 -12.00 0.88 13.86
CA ARG A 383 -11.73 -0.28 13.01
C ARG A 383 -12.68 -0.27 11.81
N ILE A 384 -12.14 -0.45 10.60
CA ILE A 384 -12.98 -0.41 9.38
C ILE A 384 -13.41 -1.80 8.88
N HIS A 385 -12.85 -2.88 9.43
CA HIS A 385 -13.26 -4.25 9.19
C HIS A 385 -14.34 -4.70 10.18
N THR A 386 -15.20 -5.63 9.77
CA THR A 386 -16.28 -6.17 10.60
C THR A 386 -16.07 -7.64 11.00
N ILE A 387 -15.11 -8.33 10.36
CA ILE A 387 -14.78 -9.72 10.71
C ILE A 387 -14.40 -9.85 12.19
N PRO A 388 -14.76 -10.95 12.86
CA PRO A 388 -14.38 -11.20 14.24
C PRO A 388 -12.85 -11.20 14.45
N TYR A 389 -12.44 -10.98 15.70
CA TYR A 389 -11.03 -11.10 16.09
C TYR A 389 -10.60 -12.55 16.29
N GLU A 390 -11.54 -13.42 16.57
CA GLU A 390 -11.32 -14.82 16.90
C GLU A 390 -10.65 -15.59 15.77
N MET A 391 -9.90 -16.62 16.13
CA MET A 391 -9.36 -17.59 15.18
C MET A 391 -10.52 -18.31 14.48
N ILE A 392 -10.38 -18.52 13.17
CA ILE A 392 -11.42 -19.21 12.39
C ILE A 392 -11.25 -20.72 12.53
N ILE A 393 -12.27 -21.38 13.05
CA ILE A 393 -12.29 -22.84 13.15
C ILE A 393 -12.99 -23.41 11.92
N LEU A 394 -12.29 -24.31 11.21
CA LEU A 394 -12.71 -24.97 9.97
C LEU A 394 -13.14 -26.41 10.20
#